data_1e7eeccdf1b25c4a13a42be34ec1e60b
#
_entry.id   1e7eeccdf1b25c4a13a42be34ec1e60b
#
_cell.length_a   1.000
_cell.length_b   1.000
_cell.length_c   1.000
_cell.angle_alpha   90.00
_cell.angle_beta   90.00
_cell.angle_gamma   90.00
#
_symmetry.space_group_name_H-M   'P 1'
#
loop_
_entity.id
_entity.type
_entity.pdbx_description
1 polymer ?
#
loop_
_entity_poly.entity_id
_entity_poly.type
_entity_poly.pdbx_seq_one_letter_code
_entity_poly.pdbx_strand_id
1 'polypeptide(L)'
;MQTQVSGPASHVYFSQRLRLHYVDWGNQDAPPLLLVHGNRDHCRNWDWVAQSLRDRYHIIAPDLRGHGDSQWVYGSNYSMIDYVYDIAQLLEQKQFFPVTIIGHSLGGSVVLQYAGIYPERIRRVVSIEGLGPPPQMIAQRSERPASKRMREWISGVQAMASRAPRCYETLEDAVARMQEANPHLHPDQARHLTVHGTYQNEDGSFSWKFDNYVRIFSPYAFNASEAHEIWSRVSAPTLLIRGTESWASDPVADGRVAHFPSVEVQNIEGAGHWVHHDQLERFLEVVDDFLQAD
;
A
#
# COMPACT_ATOMS: atom_id res chain seq x y z
N MET A 1 3.69 -36.12 7.01
CA MET A 1 2.48 -35.34 6.72
C MET A 1 2.95 -33.99 6.19
N GLN A 2 2.78 -33.74 4.91
CA GLN A 2 2.98 -32.38 4.38
C GLN A 2 1.85 -31.54 4.94
N THR A 3 2.15 -30.59 5.80
CA THR A 3 1.22 -29.56 6.22
C THR A 3 0.87 -28.75 4.98
N GLN A 4 -0.33 -28.97 4.46
CA GLN A 4 -0.89 -28.16 3.40
C GLN A 4 -1.03 -26.74 3.97
N VAL A 5 -0.13 -25.84 3.58
CA VAL A 5 -0.22 -24.42 3.95
C VAL A 5 -1.48 -23.90 3.27
N SER A 6 -2.59 -23.80 4.00
CA SER A 6 -3.78 -23.16 3.47
C SER A 6 -3.48 -21.68 3.27
N GLY A 7 -3.64 -21.18 2.04
CA GLY A 7 -3.61 -19.75 1.75
C GLY A 7 -4.79 -19.03 2.44
N PRO A 8 -4.85 -17.70 2.32
CA PRO A 8 -5.95 -16.92 2.90
C PRO A 8 -7.28 -17.19 2.19
N ALA A 9 -8.38 -16.98 2.90
CA ALA A 9 -9.71 -16.98 2.31
C ALA A 9 -10.00 -15.64 1.63
N SER A 10 -10.64 -15.70 0.46
CA SER A 10 -11.03 -14.53 -0.34
C SER A 10 -12.43 -14.05 0.04
N HIS A 11 -12.59 -12.76 0.28
CA HIS A 11 -13.84 -12.13 0.70
C HIS A 11 -14.11 -10.84 -0.06
N VAL A 12 -15.35 -10.34 0.05
CA VAL A 12 -15.75 -9.05 -0.51
C VAL A 12 -16.44 -8.19 0.56
N TYR A 13 -16.32 -6.87 0.39
CA TYR A 13 -17.09 -5.89 1.12
C TYR A 13 -17.53 -4.77 0.16
N PHE A 14 -18.43 -3.90 0.62
CA PHE A 14 -18.94 -2.82 -0.20
C PHE A 14 -18.59 -1.47 0.42
N SER A 15 -18.06 -0.58 -0.42
CA SER A 15 -17.73 0.79 -0.06
C SER A 15 -18.15 1.73 -1.20
N GLN A 16 -18.96 2.76 -0.94
CA GLN A 16 -19.45 3.71 -1.96
C GLN A 16 -19.99 3.04 -3.25
N ARG A 17 -20.72 1.95 -3.17
CA ARG A 17 -21.24 1.16 -4.29
C ARG A 17 -20.17 0.35 -5.05
N LEU A 18 -18.90 0.39 -4.64
CA LEU A 18 -17.85 -0.47 -5.19
C LEU A 18 -17.84 -1.80 -4.43
N ARG A 19 -17.69 -2.88 -5.19
CA ARG A 19 -17.37 -4.20 -4.66
C ARG A 19 -15.87 -4.29 -4.49
N LEU A 20 -15.40 -4.33 -3.27
CA LEU A 20 -13.99 -4.38 -2.93
C LEU A 20 -13.65 -5.76 -2.36
N HIS A 21 -12.43 -6.18 -2.57
CA HIS A 21 -11.90 -7.48 -2.18
C HIS A 21 -10.93 -7.35 -1.01
N TYR A 22 -10.87 -8.39 -0.18
CA TYR A 22 -9.80 -8.60 0.79
C TYR A 22 -9.55 -10.08 1.00
N VAL A 23 -8.38 -10.42 1.52
CA VAL A 23 -8.05 -11.76 1.98
C VAL A 23 -7.98 -11.80 3.50
N ASP A 24 -8.43 -12.93 4.07
CA ASP A 24 -8.46 -13.22 5.52
C ASP A 24 -7.60 -14.46 5.80
N TRP A 25 -6.62 -14.32 6.68
CA TRP A 25 -5.68 -15.38 7.03
C TRP A 25 -6.14 -16.24 8.22
N GLY A 26 -7.35 -16.01 8.72
CA GLY A 26 -7.92 -16.75 9.85
C GLY A 26 -7.41 -16.26 11.19
N ASN A 27 -7.45 -17.14 12.21
CA ASN A 27 -7.10 -16.86 13.61
C ASN A 27 -7.98 -15.74 14.22
N GLN A 28 -9.31 -15.90 14.09
CA GLN A 28 -10.30 -14.86 14.39
C GLN A 28 -10.32 -14.38 15.84
N ASP A 29 -9.81 -15.17 16.78
CA ASP A 29 -9.74 -14.81 18.20
C ASP A 29 -8.46 -14.03 18.58
N ALA A 30 -7.52 -13.93 17.67
CA ALA A 30 -6.26 -13.19 17.88
C ALA A 30 -6.42 -11.67 17.65
N PRO A 31 -5.48 -10.84 18.13
CA PRO A 31 -5.51 -9.39 17.92
C PRO A 31 -5.55 -9.01 16.43
N PRO A 32 -6.37 -8.01 16.05
CA PRO A 32 -6.51 -7.58 14.67
C PRO A 32 -5.24 -6.96 14.09
N LEU A 33 -4.89 -7.37 12.85
CA LEU A 33 -3.80 -6.81 12.05
C LEU A 33 -4.26 -6.55 10.62
N LEU A 34 -4.17 -5.31 10.16
CA LEU A 34 -4.48 -4.91 8.79
C LEU A 34 -3.19 -4.67 8.00
N LEU A 35 -3.07 -5.26 6.80
CA LEU A 35 -1.94 -5.10 5.89
C LEU A 35 -2.40 -4.39 4.61
N VAL A 36 -1.89 -3.18 4.32
CA VAL A 36 -2.34 -2.36 3.18
C VAL A 36 -1.22 -2.16 2.16
N HIS A 37 -1.44 -2.66 0.95
CA HIS A 37 -0.46 -2.66 -0.14
C HIS A 37 -0.23 -1.29 -0.79
N GLY A 38 0.83 -1.17 -1.59
CA GLY A 38 1.22 0.03 -2.33
C GLY A 38 0.46 0.23 -3.64
N ASN A 39 0.80 1.29 -4.37
CA ASN A 39 0.22 1.58 -5.67
C ASN A 39 0.63 0.52 -6.72
N ARG A 40 -0.30 0.08 -7.55
CA ARG A 40 -0.15 -0.94 -8.61
C ARG A 40 0.24 -2.32 -8.11
N ASP A 41 -0.16 -2.62 -6.91
CA ASP A 41 0.10 -3.84 -6.18
C ASP A 41 -1.23 -4.51 -5.76
N HIS A 42 -1.22 -5.48 -4.87
CA HIS A 42 -2.40 -6.22 -4.44
C HIS A 42 -2.21 -6.87 -3.05
N CYS A 43 -3.29 -7.37 -2.44
CA CYS A 43 -3.29 -7.94 -1.09
C CYS A 43 -2.33 -9.14 -0.91
N ARG A 44 -2.07 -9.91 -1.97
CA ARG A 44 -1.19 -11.08 -1.92
C ARG A 44 0.31 -10.71 -1.90
N ASN A 45 0.63 -9.43 -2.00
CA ASN A 45 1.96 -8.88 -1.71
C ASN A 45 2.41 -9.20 -0.26
N TRP A 46 1.46 -9.31 0.64
CA TRP A 46 1.70 -9.53 2.05
C TRP A 46 1.86 -11.00 2.48
N ASP A 47 1.81 -11.96 1.54
CA ASP A 47 1.73 -13.38 1.89
C ASP A 47 2.87 -13.85 2.79
N TRP A 48 4.12 -13.44 2.55
CA TRP A 48 5.26 -13.82 3.40
C TRP A 48 5.17 -13.20 4.80
N VAL A 49 4.79 -11.96 4.89
CA VAL A 49 4.59 -11.25 6.16
C VAL A 49 3.42 -11.87 6.93
N ALA A 50 2.31 -12.13 6.24
CA ALA A 50 1.14 -12.73 6.85
C ALA A 50 1.42 -14.17 7.34
N GLN A 51 2.17 -14.96 6.59
CA GLN A 51 2.58 -16.30 7.02
C GLN A 51 3.41 -16.30 8.31
N SER A 52 4.27 -15.30 8.48
CA SER A 52 5.10 -15.15 9.68
C SER A 52 4.30 -14.69 10.92
N LEU A 53 3.22 -13.94 10.71
CA LEU A 53 2.48 -13.31 11.81
C LEU A 53 1.12 -13.95 12.13
N ARG A 54 0.58 -14.81 11.25
CA ARG A 54 -0.79 -15.36 11.36
C ARG A 54 -1.07 -16.18 12.62
N ASP A 55 -0.06 -16.76 13.24
CA ASP A 55 -0.24 -17.55 14.47
C ASP A 55 -0.51 -16.65 15.70
N ARG A 56 -0.16 -15.37 15.60
CA ARG A 56 -0.28 -14.38 16.67
C ARG A 56 -1.34 -13.31 16.41
N TYR A 57 -1.76 -13.14 15.15
CA TYR A 57 -2.70 -12.10 14.74
C TYR A 57 -3.80 -12.65 13.84
N HIS A 58 -5.00 -12.08 13.97
CA HIS A 58 -6.02 -12.19 12.94
C HIS A 58 -5.66 -11.17 11.84
N ILE A 59 -5.26 -11.65 10.67
CA ILE A 59 -4.74 -10.81 9.60
C ILE A 59 -5.75 -10.71 8.47
N ILE A 60 -6.08 -9.48 8.07
CA ILE A 60 -6.78 -9.18 6.83
C ILE A 60 -5.94 -8.24 5.97
N ALA A 61 -6.00 -8.43 4.65
CA ALA A 61 -5.31 -7.59 3.68
C ALA A 61 -6.27 -7.26 2.52
N PRO A 62 -6.71 -5.99 2.38
CA PRO A 62 -7.56 -5.58 1.28
C PRO A 62 -6.77 -5.35 0.00
N ASP A 63 -7.45 -5.54 -1.14
CA ASP A 63 -7.11 -4.89 -2.38
C ASP A 63 -7.72 -3.48 -2.38
N LEU A 64 -6.90 -2.46 -2.51
CA LEU A 64 -7.38 -1.08 -2.62
C LEU A 64 -8.24 -0.90 -3.88
N ARG A 65 -9.21 0.04 -3.87
CA ARG A 65 -9.99 0.35 -5.09
C ARG A 65 -9.07 0.54 -6.30
N GLY A 66 -9.44 -0.03 -7.43
CA GLY A 66 -8.64 0.04 -8.65
C GLY A 66 -7.43 -0.89 -8.69
N HIS A 67 -7.30 -1.83 -7.73
CA HIS A 67 -6.19 -2.77 -7.62
C HIS A 67 -6.70 -4.18 -7.34
N GLY A 68 -5.89 -5.17 -7.69
CA GLY A 68 -6.18 -6.58 -7.42
C GLY A 68 -7.57 -7.01 -7.90
N ASP A 69 -8.29 -7.73 -7.05
CA ASP A 69 -9.64 -8.20 -7.34
C ASP A 69 -10.75 -7.21 -6.90
N SER A 70 -10.35 -6.01 -6.45
CA SER A 70 -11.25 -4.89 -6.16
C SER A 70 -11.68 -4.17 -7.43
N GLN A 71 -12.93 -3.69 -7.43
CA GLN A 71 -13.52 -2.99 -8.56
C GLN A 71 -12.79 -1.67 -8.88
N TRP A 72 -12.68 -1.37 -10.17
CA TRP A 72 -12.18 -0.10 -10.67
C TRP A 72 -13.25 1.00 -10.56
N VAL A 73 -12.82 2.25 -10.46
CA VAL A 73 -13.73 3.40 -10.37
C VAL A 73 -14.02 3.93 -11.76
N TYR A 74 -15.29 3.92 -12.14
CA TYR A 74 -15.73 4.45 -13.44
C TYR A 74 -16.09 5.93 -13.33
N GLY A 75 -15.51 6.76 -14.22
CA GLY A 75 -15.84 8.17 -14.37
C GLY A 75 -15.32 9.09 -13.26
N SER A 76 -14.35 8.64 -12.48
CA SER A 76 -13.70 9.43 -11.43
C SER A 76 -12.21 9.13 -11.35
N ASN A 77 -11.51 9.85 -10.47
CA ASN A 77 -10.11 9.63 -10.16
C ASN A 77 -9.97 8.95 -8.80
N TYR A 78 -8.79 8.42 -8.56
CA TYR A 78 -8.41 7.84 -7.28
C TYR A 78 -7.87 8.93 -6.36
N SER A 79 -8.58 9.22 -5.26
CA SER A 79 -8.14 10.20 -4.27
C SER A 79 -7.70 9.53 -2.96
N MET A 80 -6.81 10.19 -2.22
CA MET A 80 -6.33 9.68 -0.94
C MET A 80 -7.49 9.43 0.03
N ILE A 81 -8.42 10.37 0.12
CA ILE A 81 -9.55 10.25 1.06
C ILE A 81 -10.51 9.10 0.70
N ASP A 82 -10.60 8.74 -0.58
CA ASP A 82 -11.40 7.59 -1.00
C ASP A 82 -10.78 6.27 -0.52
N TYR A 83 -9.45 6.14 -0.59
CA TYR A 83 -8.73 4.98 -0.03
C TYR A 83 -8.90 4.89 1.49
N VAL A 84 -8.76 6.01 2.20
CA VAL A 84 -8.97 6.06 3.65
C VAL A 84 -10.41 5.68 4.02
N TYR A 85 -11.39 6.15 3.25
CA TYR A 85 -12.80 5.81 3.45
C TYR A 85 -13.04 4.30 3.26
N ASP A 86 -12.44 3.67 2.26
CA ASP A 86 -12.57 2.23 2.04
C ASP A 86 -12.03 1.40 3.21
N ILE A 87 -10.87 1.81 3.75
CA ILE A 87 -10.30 1.17 4.95
C ILE A 87 -11.24 1.36 6.14
N ALA A 88 -11.78 2.58 6.35
CA ALA A 88 -12.74 2.84 7.41
C ALA A 88 -14.00 1.96 7.29
N GLN A 89 -14.52 1.79 6.06
CA GLN A 89 -15.68 0.93 5.80
C GLN A 89 -15.37 -0.56 6.05
N LEU A 90 -14.20 -1.04 5.64
CA LEU A 90 -13.79 -2.42 5.90
C LEU A 90 -13.72 -2.69 7.41
N LEU A 91 -12.98 -1.85 8.14
CA LEU A 91 -12.79 -2.01 9.58
C LEU A 91 -14.11 -1.90 10.36
N GLU A 92 -15.02 -1.00 9.96
CA GLU A 92 -16.33 -0.84 10.57
C GLU A 92 -17.22 -2.07 10.32
N GLN A 93 -17.33 -2.53 9.07
CA GLN A 93 -18.16 -3.70 8.72
C GLN A 93 -17.68 -4.99 9.39
N LYS A 94 -16.37 -5.09 9.62
CA LYS A 94 -15.75 -6.24 10.31
C LYS A 94 -15.67 -6.09 11.82
N GLN A 95 -15.99 -4.91 12.38
CA GLN A 95 -15.76 -4.57 13.80
C GLN A 95 -14.29 -4.86 14.20
N PHE A 96 -13.34 -4.49 13.31
CA PHE A 96 -11.94 -4.90 13.34
C PHE A 96 -11.07 -3.83 13.98
N PHE A 97 -11.39 -3.50 15.23
CA PHE A 97 -10.66 -2.50 16.03
C PHE A 97 -10.77 -2.81 17.54
N PRO A 98 -9.80 -2.35 18.40
CA PRO A 98 -8.61 -1.60 18.00
C PRO A 98 -7.64 -2.45 17.19
N VAL A 99 -7.05 -1.90 16.12
CA VAL A 99 -6.27 -2.62 15.12
C VAL A 99 -4.81 -2.19 15.09
N THR A 100 -3.90 -3.11 14.88
CA THR A 100 -2.53 -2.83 14.41
C THR A 100 -2.56 -2.72 12.89
N ILE A 101 -1.91 -1.69 12.33
CA ILE A 101 -1.93 -1.47 10.89
C ILE A 101 -0.52 -1.33 10.31
N ILE A 102 -0.29 -2.03 9.19
CA ILE A 102 0.97 -1.97 8.43
C ILE A 102 0.62 -1.58 7.00
N GLY A 103 1.26 -0.55 6.48
CA GLY A 103 1.03 -0.11 5.11
C GLY A 103 2.32 0.18 4.36
N HIS A 104 2.34 -0.12 3.06
CA HIS A 104 3.45 0.15 2.17
C HIS A 104 3.12 1.26 1.19
N SER A 105 4.00 2.23 0.99
CA SER A 105 3.91 3.27 -0.04
C SER A 105 2.55 4.02 0.01
N LEU A 106 1.70 3.89 -1.02
CA LEU A 106 0.32 4.40 -0.99
C LEU A 106 -0.44 3.90 0.25
N GLY A 107 -0.38 2.59 0.52
CA GLY A 107 -0.98 1.99 1.73
C GLY A 107 -0.41 2.58 3.01
N GLY A 108 0.89 2.88 3.05
CA GLY A 108 1.53 3.57 4.17
C GLY A 108 0.96 4.97 4.42
N SER A 109 0.72 5.74 3.34
CA SER A 109 0.05 7.04 3.44
C SER A 109 -1.40 6.90 3.92
N VAL A 110 -2.13 5.90 3.41
CA VAL A 110 -3.53 5.64 3.80
C VAL A 110 -3.63 5.29 5.28
N VAL A 111 -2.78 4.39 5.79
CA VAL A 111 -2.83 3.98 7.20
C VAL A 111 -2.44 5.10 8.16
N LEU A 112 -1.49 5.95 7.79
CA LEU A 112 -1.14 7.13 8.58
C LEU A 112 -2.31 8.14 8.66
N GLN A 113 -3.02 8.37 7.55
CA GLN A 113 -4.20 9.23 7.57
C GLN A 113 -5.33 8.61 8.39
N TYR A 114 -5.61 7.33 8.20
CA TYR A 114 -6.63 6.65 9.01
C TYR A 114 -6.31 6.72 10.51
N ALA A 115 -5.06 6.49 10.89
CA ALA A 115 -4.62 6.53 12.27
C ALA A 115 -4.76 7.92 12.92
N GLY A 116 -4.52 8.99 12.17
CA GLY A 116 -4.71 10.36 12.68
C GLY A 116 -6.18 10.78 12.74
N ILE A 117 -7.04 10.23 11.86
CA ILE A 117 -8.49 10.51 11.87
C ILE A 117 -9.20 9.74 12.99
N TYR A 118 -8.79 8.49 13.26
CA TYR A 118 -9.39 7.60 14.27
C TYR A 118 -8.33 7.06 15.27
N PRO A 119 -7.63 7.94 16.00
CA PRO A 119 -6.52 7.52 16.87
C PRO A 119 -6.94 6.52 17.95
N GLU A 120 -8.18 6.59 18.42
CA GLU A 120 -8.74 5.68 19.43
C GLU A 120 -8.96 4.24 18.94
N ARG A 121 -8.89 4.02 17.63
CA ARG A 121 -9.09 2.70 17.01
C ARG A 121 -7.77 1.98 16.71
N ILE A 122 -6.64 2.59 17.00
CA ILE A 122 -5.32 2.12 16.60
C ILE A 122 -4.52 1.62 17.81
N ARG A 123 -3.92 0.45 17.67
CA ARG A 123 -2.94 -0.08 18.64
C ARG A 123 -1.51 0.34 18.30
N ARG A 124 -1.10 0.11 17.05
CA ARG A 124 0.23 0.42 16.52
C ARG A 124 0.15 0.72 15.03
N VAL A 125 1.07 1.51 14.53
CA VAL A 125 1.19 1.84 13.10
C VAL A 125 2.58 1.49 12.61
N VAL A 126 2.67 0.78 11.48
CA VAL A 126 3.91 0.63 10.72
C VAL A 126 3.68 1.20 9.32
N SER A 127 4.46 2.19 8.93
CA SER A 127 4.40 2.79 7.60
C SER A 127 5.74 2.61 6.88
N ILE A 128 5.72 1.80 5.81
CA ILE A 128 6.87 1.53 4.96
C ILE A 128 6.84 2.53 3.82
N GLU A 129 7.75 3.51 3.83
CA GLU A 129 7.88 4.54 2.79
C GLU A 129 6.57 5.27 2.44
N GLY A 130 5.71 5.47 3.46
CA GLY A 130 4.35 5.99 3.29
C GLY A 130 4.15 7.48 3.54
N LEU A 131 5.19 8.28 3.72
CA LEU A 131 5.07 9.72 4.02
C LEU A 131 4.76 10.60 2.79
N GLY A 132 4.50 9.98 1.64
CA GLY A 132 4.27 10.71 0.39
C GLY A 132 5.54 11.32 -0.20
N PRO A 133 5.41 12.30 -1.13
CA PRO A 133 6.55 12.88 -1.81
C PRO A 133 7.50 13.61 -0.84
N PRO A 134 8.82 13.60 -1.12
CA PRO A 134 9.79 14.40 -0.36
C PRO A 134 9.43 15.89 -0.37
N PRO A 135 9.75 16.65 0.72
CA PRO A 135 9.44 18.08 0.83
C PRO A 135 9.93 18.92 -0.34
N GLN A 136 11.12 18.61 -0.87
CA GLN A 136 11.67 19.29 -2.05
C GLN A 136 10.81 19.09 -3.31
N MET A 137 10.29 17.90 -3.53
CA MET A 137 9.41 17.60 -4.65
C MET A 137 8.06 18.32 -4.50
N ILE A 138 7.54 18.41 -3.28
CA ILE A 138 6.31 19.16 -2.97
C ILE A 138 6.51 20.65 -3.29
N ALA A 139 7.62 21.25 -2.84
CA ALA A 139 7.96 22.64 -3.10
C ALA A 139 8.05 22.92 -4.61
N GLN A 140 8.86 22.15 -5.34
CA GLN A 140 9.00 22.29 -6.81
C GLN A 140 7.65 22.17 -7.54
N ARG A 141 6.78 21.27 -7.10
CA ARG A 141 5.45 21.12 -7.69
C ARG A 141 4.54 22.31 -7.37
N SER A 142 4.64 22.87 -6.17
CA SER A 142 3.84 24.01 -5.72
C SER A 142 4.21 25.32 -6.44
N GLU A 143 5.47 25.49 -6.82
CA GLU A 143 5.95 26.63 -7.61
C GLU A 143 5.40 26.65 -9.05
N ARG A 144 4.96 25.51 -9.57
CA ARG A 144 4.42 25.43 -10.93
C ARG A 144 3.02 26.05 -10.97
N PRO A 145 2.72 26.93 -11.98
CA PRO A 145 1.40 27.54 -12.11
C PRO A 145 0.27 26.48 -12.12
N ALA A 146 -0.79 26.74 -11.34
CA ALA A 146 -1.92 25.81 -11.22
C ALA A 146 -2.54 25.47 -12.59
N SER A 147 -2.68 26.48 -13.48
CA SER A 147 -3.20 26.28 -14.85
C SER A 147 -2.34 25.31 -15.68
N LYS A 148 -1.02 25.32 -15.48
CA LYS A 148 -0.10 24.39 -16.15
C LYS A 148 -0.28 22.97 -15.61
N ARG A 149 -0.33 22.80 -14.28
CA ARG A 149 -0.56 21.50 -13.66
C ARG A 149 -1.89 20.87 -14.07
N MET A 150 -2.97 21.67 -14.10
CA MET A 150 -4.29 21.22 -14.53
C MET A 150 -4.33 20.84 -16.01
N ARG A 151 -3.68 21.61 -16.88
CA ARG A 151 -3.57 21.29 -18.31
C ARG A 151 -2.83 19.97 -18.53
N GLU A 152 -1.71 19.77 -17.86
CA GLU A 152 -0.93 18.52 -17.93
C GLU A 152 -1.73 17.32 -17.42
N TRP A 153 -2.49 17.51 -16.34
CA TRP A 153 -3.37 16.48 -15.83
C TRP A 153 -4.47 16.11 -16.84
N ILE A 154 -5.16 17.10 -17.42
CA ILE A 154 -6.18 16.86 -18.47
C ILE A 154 -5.56 16.09 -19.64
N SER A 155 -4.40 16.52 -20.13
CA SER A 155 -3.71 15.85 -21.22
C SER A 155 -3.27 14.42 -20.85
N GLY A 156 -2.86 14.21 -19.61
CA GLY A 156 -2.53 12.87 -19.08
C GLY A 156 -3.74 11.94 -19.06
N VAL A 157 -4.90 12.43 -18.60
CA VAL A 157 -6.17 11.68 -18.60
C VAL A 157 -6.59 11.32 -20.03
N GLN A 158 -6.54 12.29 -20.96
CA GLN A 158 -6.86 12.07 -22.36
C GLN A 158 -5.92 11.04 -23.03
N ALA A 159 -4.62 11.14 -22.76
CA ALA A 159 -3.62 10.19 -23.25
C ALA A 159 -3.82 8.78 -22.67
N MET A 160 -4.28 8.67 -21.41
CA MET A 160 -4.60 7.39 -20.80
C MET A 160 -5.85 6.76 -21.41
N ALA A 161 -6.90 7.55 -21.64
CA ALA A 161 -8.16 7.11 -22.26
C ALA A 161 -7.96 6.55 -23.68
N SER A 162 -6.92 7.01 -24.39
CA SER A 162 -6.63 6.55 -25.76
C SER A 162 -5.69 5.32 -25.81
N ARG A 163 -5.19 4.83 -24.66
CA ARG A 163 -4.28 3.68 -24.61
C ARG A 163 -5.03 2.39 -24.30
N ALA A 164 -4.80 1.36 -25.11
CA ALA A 164 -5.12 0.00 -24.72
C ALA A 164 -4.27 -0.42 -23.50
N PRO A 165 -4.83 -1.17 -22.54
CA PRO A 165 -4.06 -1.81 -21.50
C PRO A 165 -2.92 -2.66 -22.11
N ARG A 166 -1.78 -2.69 -21.45
CA ARG A 166 -0.67 -3.55 -21.88
C ARG A 166 -1.03 -5.01 -21.60
N CYS A 167 -1.00 -5.82 -22.64
CA CYS A 167 -1.15 -7.27 -22.55
C CYS A 167 0.18 -7.96 -22.76
N TYR A 168 0.32 -9.16 -22.20
CA TYR A 168 1.48 -10.05 -22.33
C TYR A 168 1.00 -11.36 -22.95
N GLU A 169 1.74 -11.90 -23.92
CA GLU A 169 1.35 -13.14 -24.60
C GLU A 169 1.38 -14.34 -23.64
N THR A 170 2.35 -14.34 -22.72
CA THR A 170 2.50 -15.38 -21.71
C THR A 170 2.59 -14.81 -20.30
N LEU A 171 2.34 -15.64 -19.29
CA LEU A 171 2.57 -15.27 -17.90
C LEU A 171 4.07 -14.98 -17.64
N GLU A 172 4.95 -15.73 -18.29
CA GLU A 172 6.40 -15.58 -18.19
C GLU A 172 6.88 -14.20 -18.69
N ASP A 173 6.26 -13.64 -19.73
CA ASP A 173 6.56 -12.27 -20.19
C ASP A 173 6.17 -11.24 -19.14
N ALA A 174 5.04 -11.44 -18.45
CA ALA A 174 4.63 -10.59 -17.35
C ALA A 174 5.56 -10.72 -16.15
N VAL A 175 6.04 -11.94 -15.83
CA VAL A 175 7.03 -12.19 -14.75
C VAL A 175 8.36 -11.51 -15.10
N ALA A 176 8.87 -11.66 -16.32
CA ALA A 176 10.07 -10.99 -16.77
C ALA A 176 9.95 -9.46 -16.62
N ARG A 177 8.79 -8.89 -16.96
CA ARG A 177 8.53 -7.47 -16.80
C ARG A 177 8.48 -7.04 -15.32
N MET A 178 7.92 -7.87 -14.42
CA MET A 178 7.92 -7.63 -12.98
C MET A 178 9.35 -7.58 -12.45
N GLN A 179 10.17 -8.57 -12.82
CA GLN A 179 11.58 -8.67 -12.41
C GLN A 179 12.41 -7.48 -12.92
N GLU A 180 12.23 -7.10 -14.20
CA GLU A 180 12.91 -5.93 -14.79
C GLU A 180 12.56 -4.62 -14.07
N ALA A 181 11.30 -4.47 -13.67
CA ALA A 181 10.84 -3.27 -12.98
C ALA A 181 11.26 -3.20 -11.51
N ASN A 182 11.59 -4.35 -10.91
CA ASN A 182 11.90 -4.49 -9.49
C ASN A 182 13.11 -5.43 -9.31
N PRO A 183 14.32 -4.95 -9.57
CA PRO A 183 15.53 -5.78 -9.65
C PRO A 183 15.95 -6.39 -8.30
N HIS A 184 15.47 -5.87 -7.18
CA HIS A 184 15.75 -6.43 -5.84
C HIS A 184 14.89 -7.67 -5.52
N LEU A 185 13.77 -7.90 -6.23
CA LEU A 185 12.90 -9.04 -5.98
C LEU A 185 13.60 -10.36 -6.29
N HIS A 186 13.47 -11.34 -5.38
CA HIS A 186 13.81 -12.72 -5.73
C HIS A 186 12.88 -13.23 -6.85
N PRO A 187 13.35 -14.09 -7.77
CA PRO A 187 12.54 -14.60 -8.89
C PRO A 187 11.21 -15.23 -8.45
N ASP A 188 11.18 -15.96 -7.34
CA ASP A 188 9.96 -16.56 -6.79
C ASP A 188 8.95 -15.50 -6.31
N GLN A 189 9.45 -14.40 -5.74
CA GLN A 189 8.60 -13.27 -5.36
C GLN A 189 8.03 -12.59 -6.60
N ALA A 190 8.85 -12.30 -7.59
CA ALA A 190 8.40 -11.71 -8.86
C ALA A 190 7.33 -12.58 -9.53
N ARG A 191 7.53 -13.91 -9.55
CA ARG A 191 6.55 -14.85 -10.07
C ARG A 191 5.24 -14.84 -9.26
N HIS A 192 5.32 -14.95 -7.95
CA HIS A 192 4.16 -14.94 -7.06
C HIS A 192 3.33 -13.67 -7.22
N LEU A 193 3.98 -12.51 -7.17
CA LEU A 193 3.34 -11.21 -7.34
C LEU A 193 2.68 -11.08 -8.72
N THR A 194 3.31 -11.64 -9.77
CA THR A 194 2.74 -11.62 -11.12
C THR A 194 1.54 -12.54 -11.23
N VAL A 195 1.62 -13.77 -10.71
CA VAL A 195 0.49 -14.74 -10.74
C VAL A 195 -0.75 -14.15 -10.08
N HIS A 196 -0.61 -13.51 -8.93
CA HIS A 196 -1.74 -12.91 -8.22
C HIS A 196 -2.15 -11.53 -8.74
N GLY A 197 -1.21 -10.80 -9.33
CA GLY A 197 -1.40 -9.44 -9.86
C GLY A 197 -1.91 -9.38 -11.29
N THR A 198 -2.05 -10.52 -12.00
CA THR A 198 -2.56 -10.57 -13.37
C THR A 198 -3.83 -11.40 -13.48
N TYR A 199 -4.62 -11.13 -14.50
CA TYR A 199 -5.71 -12.00 -14.97
C TYR A 199 -5.44 -12.40 -16.43
N GLN A 200 -5.99 -13.56 -16.82
CA GLN A 200 -5.94 -14.02 -18.19
C GLN A 200 -7.12 -13.44 -18.97
N ASN A 201 -6.85 -12.83 -20.13
CA ASN A 201 -7.85 -12.32 -21.06
C ASN A 201 -8.49 -13.47 -21.85
N GLU A 202 -9.62 -13.20 -22.50
CA GLU A 202 -10.35 -14.19 -23.32
C GLU A 202 -9.52 -14.71 -24.50
N ASP A 203 -8.57 -13.92 -25.01
CA ASP A 203 -7.63 -14.31 -26.07
C ASP A 203 -6.42 -15.12 -25.57
N GLY A 204 -6.38 -15.41 -24.27
CA GLY A 204 -5.30 -16.14 -23.62
C GLY A 204 -4.13 -15.28 -23.14
N SER A 205 -4.07 -14.02 -23.52
CA SER A 205 -3.04 -13.07 -23.04
C SER A 205 -3.26 -12.68 -21.55
N PHE A 206 -2.31 -11.99 -20.95
CA PHE A 206 -2.35 -11.60 -19.55
C PHE A 206 -2.31 -10.07 -19.38
N SER A 207 -3.11 -9.56 -18.46
CA SER A 207 -3.15 -8.13 -18.09
C SER A 207 -3.03 -7.95 -16.59
N TRP A 208 -2.44 -6.81 -16.17
CA TRP A 208 -2.38 -6.43 -14.77
C TRP A 208 -3.77 -6.12 -14.21
N LYS A 209 -4.03 -6.51 -12.96
CA LYS A 209 -5.28 -6.28 -12.23
C LYS A 209 -5.46 -4.86 -11.72
N PHE A 210 -4.52 -3.95 -11.94
CA PHE A 210 -4.71 -2.56 -11.54
C PHE A 210 -5.22 -1.68 -12.70
N ASP A 211 -6.08 -0.73 -12.38
CA ASP A 211 -6.54 0.29 -13.31
C ASP A 211 -5.37 1.24 -13.67
N ASN A 212 -5.14 1.46 -14.96
CA ASN A 212 -4.09 2.37 -15.39
C ASN A 212 -4.28 3.81 -14.90
N TYR A 213 -5.50 4.22 -14.57
CA TYR A 213 -5.80 5.55 -14.03
C TYR A 213 -5.22 5.78 -12.62
N VAL A 214 -4.85 4.75 -11.86
CA VAL A 214 -4.11 4.90 -10.59
C VAL A 214 -2.72 5.53 -10.77
N ARG A 215 -2.21 5.63 -12.00
CA ARG A 215 -0.97 6.32 -12.36
C ARG A 215 -1.12 7.84 -12.47
N ILE A 216 -2.35 8.33 -12.52
CA ILE A 216 -2.65 9.75 -12.72
C ILE A 216 -2.80 10.41 -11.35
N PHE A 217 -1.73 11.07 -10.93
CA PHE A 217 -1.77 11.80 -9.67
C PHE A 217 -2.64 13.06 -9.79
N SER A 218 -3.29 13.45 -8.67
CA SER A 218 -4.09 14.66 -8.57
C SER A 218 -3.36 15.89 -9.14
N PRO A 219 -4.06 16.79 -9.87
CA PRO A 219 -3.49 18.06 -10.31
C PRO A 219 -3.23 19.04 -9.16
N TYR A 220 -3.85 18.81 -8.01
CA TYR A 220 -3.62 19.59 -6.81
C TYR A 220 -2.29 19.18 -6.15
N ALA A 221 -1.61 20.15 -5.57
CA ALA A 221 -0.40 19.87 -4.81
C ALA A 221 -0.74 19.03 -3.56
N PHE A 222 0.21 18.20 -3.13
CA PHE A 222 0.11 17.53 -1.83
C PHE A 222 0.03 18.60 -0.72
N ASN A 223 -1.00 18.53 0.10
CA ASN A 223 -1.17 19.45 1.20
C ASN A 223 -0.38 18.97 2.43
N ALA A 224 0.87 19.42 2.53
CA ALA A 224 1.75 19.01 3.61
C ALA A 224 1.21 19.45 4.99
N SER A 225 0.57 20.62 5.10
CA SER A 225 0.06 21.12 6.37
C SER A 225 -1.10 20.28 6.91
N GLU A 226 -2.01 19.82 6.04
CA GLU A 226 -3.06 18.87 6.43
C GLU A 226 -2.47 17.51 6.83
N ALA A 227 -1.50 17.01 6.08
CA ALA A 227 -0.84 15.74 6.41
C ALA A 227 -0.14 15.84 7.78
N HIS A 228 0.58 16.92 8.06
CA HIS A 228 1.27 17.15 9.33
C HIS A 228 0.28 17.29 10.50
N GLU A 229 -0.85 17.97 10.31
CA GLU A 229 -1.91 18.03 11.32
C GLU A 229 -2.44 16.62 11.64
N ILE A 230 -2.77 15.82 10.61
CA ILE A 230 -3.25 14.45 10.78
C ILE A 230 -2.20 13.58 11.49
N TRP A 231 -0.93 13.65 11.08
CA TRP A 231 0.15 12.88 11.73
C TRP A 231 0.33 13.27 13.19
N SER A 232 0.14 14.54 13.56
CA SER A 232 0.23 15.02 14.94
C SER A 232 -0.84 14.43 15.87
N ARG A 233 -1.89 13.85 15.30
CA ARG A 233 -2.98 13.19 16.03
C ARG A 233 -2.77 11.68 16.20
N VAL A 234 -1.77 11.09 15.54
CA VAL A 234 -1.46 9.65 15.67
C VAL A 234 -0.88 9.41 17.06
N SER A 235 -1.74 9.04 18.01
CA SER A 235 -1.36 8.79 19.40
C SER A 235 -0.74 7.41 19.64
N ALA A 236 -0.97 6.46 18.73
CA ALA A 236 -0.42 5.12 18.81
C ALA A 236 1.10 5.12 18.52
N PRO A 237 1.87 4.20 19.12
CA PRO A 237 3.24 3.97 18.73
C PRO A 237 3.36 3.75 17.22
N THR A 238 4.28 4.48 16.59
CA THR A 238 4.44 4.50 15.14
C THR A 238 5.86 4.12 14.75
N LEU A 239 6.00 3.19 13.80
CA LEU A 239 7.26 2.81 13.18
C LEU A 239 7.27 3.24 11.72
N LEU A 240 8.25 4.05 11.33
CA LEU A 240 8.52 4.41 9.95
C LEU A 240 9.70 3.59 9.44
N ILE A 241 9.49 2.85 8.35
CA ILE A 241 10.54 2.02 7.73
C ILE A 241 10.91 2.59 6.37
N ARG A 242 12.21 2.66 6.09
CA ARG A 242 12.76 3.11 4.82
C ARG A 242 13.87 2.18 4.33
N GLY A 243 13.94 1.93 3.02
CA GLY A 243 15.06 1.27 2.37
C GLY A 243 16.17 2.27 2.02
N THR A 244 17.43 1.91 2.29
CA THR A 244 18.57 2.82 2.02
C THR A 244 18.84 3.05 0.53
N GLU A 245 18.39 2.12 -0.34
CA GLU A 245 18.52 2.22 -1.79
C GLU A 245 17.24 2.73 -2.48
N SER A 246 16.24 3.16 -1.68
CA SER A 246 15.00 3.71 -2.19
C SER A 246 15.15 5.18 -2.61
N TRP A 247 14.23 5.60 -3.48
CA TRP A 247 14.06 7.03 -3.85
C TRP A 247 13.45 7.88 -2.73
N ALA A 248 12.86 7.27 -1.72
CA ALA A 248 12.23 7.97 -0.61
C ALA A 248 13.28 8.68 0.26
N SER A 249 13.03 9.95 0.61
CA SER A 249 13.93 10.70 1.49
C SER A 249 13.86 10.20 2.92
N ASP A 250 14.98 10.36 3.65
CA ASP A 250 15.06 10.05 5.06
C ASP A 250 14.17 11.03 5.87
N PRO A 251 13.15 10.55 6.60
CA PRO A 251 12.22 11.40 7.32
C PRO A 251 12.85 12.10 8.53
N VAL A 252 13.96 11.60 9.04
CA VAL A 252 14.76 12.28 10.09
C VAL A 252 15.51 13.46 9.47
N ALA A 253 16.18 13.22 8.34
CA ALA A 253 16.97 14.25 7.68
C ALA A 253 16.11 15.38 7.10
N ASP A 254 14.88 15.09 6.63
CA ASP A 254 13.97 16.10 6.08
C ASP A 254 12.96 16.68 7.10
N GLY A 255 13.03 16.24 8.36
CA GLY A 255 12.31 16.81 9.49
C GLY A 255 10.86 16.32 9.65
N ARG A 256 10.34 15.42 8.78
CA ARG A 256 8.95 14.95 8.86
C ARG A 256 8.62 14.16 10.13
N VAL A 257 9.62 13.54 10.77
CA VAL A 257 9.42 12.83 12.05
C VAL A 257 8.92 13.75 13.17
N ALA A 258 9.24 15.04 13.12
CA ALA A 258 8.83 16.00 14.15
C ALA A 258 7.31 16.22 14.24
N HIS A 259 6.56 15.75 13.27
CA HIS A 259 5.09 15.85 13.25
C HIS A 259 4.38 14.69 13.94
N PHE A 260 5.09 13.68 14.41
CA PHE A 260 4.52 12.54 15.13
C PHE A 260 4.77 12.63 16.63
N PRO A 261 3.76 12.37 17.48
CA PRO A 261 3.94 12.38 18.95
C PRO A 261 4.86 11.26 19.47
N SER A 262 4.77 10.08 18.84
CA SER A 262 5.56 8.89 19.22
C SER A 262 5.95 8.13 17.96
N VAL A 263 7.22 8.23 17.56
CA VAL A 263 7.69 7.63 16.31
C VAL A 263 9.11 7.08 16.45
N GLU A 264 9.30 5.89 15.89
CA GLU A 264 10.60 5.29 15.64
C GLU A 264 10.86 5.26 14.13
N VAL A 265 12.13 5.37 13.74
CA VAL A 265 12.55 5.27 12.33
C VAL A 265 13.59 4.19 12.19
N GLN A 266 13.36 3.28 11.25
CA GLN A 266 14.29 2.21 10.90
C GLN A 266 14.66 2.29 9.42
N ASN A 267 15.95 2.47 9.15
CA ASN A 267 16.53 2.37 7.82
C ASN A 267 17.04 0.94 7.61
N ILE A 268 16.55 0.26 6.56
CA ILE A 268 16.97 -1.11 6.24
C ILE A 268 17.95 -1.05 5.08
N GLU A 269 19.20 -1.48 5.35
CA GLU A 269 20.26 -1.50 4.36
C GLU A 269 19.99 -2.47 3.21
N GLY A 270 20.40 -2.09 1.99
CA GLY A 270 20.27 -2.90 0.80
C GLY A 270 18.83 -3.12 0.32
N ALA A 271 17.87 -2.39 0.90
CA ALA A 271 16.48 -2.42 0.46
C ALA A 271 16.16 -1.25 -0.46
N GLY A 272 15.47 -1.53 -1.55
CA GLY A 272 14.80 -0.54 -2.40
C GLY A 272 13.44 -0.13 -1.83
N HIS A 273 12.51 0.25 -2.71
CA HIS A 273 11.18 0.73 -2.31
C HIS A 273 10.29 -0.37 -1.68
N TRP A 274 10.46 -1.63 -2.06
CA TRP A 274 9.69 -2.77 -1.53
C TRP A 274 10.43 -3.47 -0.40
N VAL A 275 10.72 -2.72 0.65
CA VAL A 275 11.55 -3.12 1.80
C VAL A 275 11.17 -4.49 2.37
N HIS A 276 9.87 -4.78 2.49
CA HIS A 276 9.31 -6.03 3.01
C HIS A 276 9.48 -7.24 2.07
N HIS A 277 9.97 -7.02 0.85
CA HIS A 277 10.39 -8.06 -0.08
C HIS A 277 11.91 -8.10 -0.21
N ASP A 278 12.53 -6.93 -0.38
CA ASP A 278 13.95 -6.81 -0.70
C ASP A 278 14.83 -7.32 0.45
N GLN A 279 14.39 -7.12 1.69
CA GLN A 279 15.08 -7.53 2.92
C GLN A 279 14.08 -8.14 3.92
N LEU A 280 13.37 -9.19 3.49
CA LEU A 280 12.24 -9.78 4.22
C LEU A 280 12.60 -10.19 5.66
N GLU A 281 13.72 -10.89 5.86
CA GLU A 281 14.12 -11.38 7.19
C GLU A 281 14.36 -10.20 8.14
N ARG A 282 15.14 -9.20 7.70
CA ARG A 282 15.41 -8.01 8.51
C ARG A 282 14.16 -7.19 8.76
N PHE A 283 13.28 -7.08 7.78
CA PHE A 283 11.99 -6.42 7.93
C PHE A 283 11.14 -7.10 9.00
N LEU A 284 11.04 -8.44 8.98
CA LEU A 284 10.27 -9.20 9.95
C LEU A 284 10.84 -9.07 11.36
N GLU A 285 12.16 -9.08 11.54
CA GLU A 285 12.80 -8.85 12.84
C GLU A 285 12.40 -7.47 13.41
N VAL A 286 12.58 -6.41 12.62
CA VAL A 286 12.26 -5.03 13.03
C VAL A 286 10.77 -4.86 13.38
N VAL A 287 9.89 -5.42 12.56
CA VAL A 287 8.45 -5.35 12.81
C VAL A 287 8.07 -6.17 14.04
N ASP A 288 8.66 -7.34 14.21
CA ASP A 288 8.37 -8.22 15.36
C ASP A 288 8.78 -7.57 16.69
N ASP A 289 9.98 -7.01 16.74
CA ASP A 289 10.48 -6.27 17.91
C ASP A 289 9.53 -5.10 18.26
N PHE A 290 9.12 -4.33 17.25
CA PHE A 290 8.19 -3.22 17.45
C PHE A 290 6.79 -3.67 17.90
N LEU A 291 6.27 -4.79 17.36
CA LEU A 291 4.95 -5.29 17.71
C LEU A 291 4.90 -5.92 19.10
N GLN A 292 6.03 -6.39 19.65
CA GLN A 292 6.14 -7.01 20.97
C GLN A 292 6.58 -6.02 22.06
N ALA A 293 7.05 -4.83 21.73
CA ALA A 293 7.39 -3.79 22.72
C ALA A 293 6.16 -3.44 23.58
N ASP A 294 6.37 -3.26 24.90
CA ASP A 294 5.31 -2.94 25.88
C ASP A 294 4.69 -1.53 25.68
#